data_cc1085b6ed7bdcfae23137da9cd51cf1
#
_entry.id   cc1085b6ed7bdcfae23137da9cd51cf1
#
_cell.length_a   1.000
_cell.length_b   1.000
_cell.length_c   1.000
_cell.angle_alpha   90.00
_cell.angle_beta   90.00
_cell.angle_gamma   90.00
#
_symmetry.space_group_name_H-M   'P 1'
#
loop_
_entity.id
_entity.type
_entity.pdbx_description
1 polymer ?
#
loop_
_entity_poly.entity_id
_entity_poly.type
_entity_poly.pdbx_seq_one_letter_code
_entity_poly.pdbx_strand_id
1 'polypeptide(L)'
;MESEQGGRQLESNEGAGVEAHAPDSARAEGAADNARTPPVTSKPHAGSSSNKNSALTRWLPLVILVCGVIATPFVYNKNREAVIGGIKTGAEQVKDILTGAPPRDPYAEAVSKLEEDRGEPTGRRAADVDIPQELKQYSETRRFLAIQGAAAKDAGVTPPHDFAELAAVIEGGRELIEVPRLGRGFALYGVGLTATGALTHYDLKARKVVPLHANVEELEAAERVLSGERELLSNALHEIEVRLKELGRKEREARARLLADAAARKKELTAVSDKEKLLAAYYGKPGAKARAKVGERLFEEYAVIDGLARDFGGRSYDLRDAAASREFQARMLSHVRPATLALIEELGTAYESKFGRLLPITSLVRTDEYQRLLRESGNPNAADVAPPPHTTGFAFDVYYRYMTAEEQEFVMAEIARLEREGRVEALRELRDHYHVFVFAESRPPSAESVDKILGKRTTATTAEKPKATEKKAAEKKATEKKEKPRPTATKGRKR
;
A
#
# COMPACT_ATOMS: atom_id res chain seq x y z
N MET A 1 18.63 -65.44 -2.23
CA MET A 1 17.35 -64.92 -1.71
C MET A 1 17.36 -63.42 -1.96
N GLU A 2 16.77 -63.09 -3.07
CA GLU A 2 16.67 -61.74 -3.65
C GLU A 2 15.53 -61.00 -2.97
N SER A 3 15.73 -59.74 -2.67
CA SER A 3 14.68 -58.80 -2.32
C SER A 3 14.78 -57.60 -3.22
N GLU A 4 13.79 -57.44 -4.07
CA GLU A 4 13.60 -56.40 -5.06
C GLU A 4 13.42 -55.02 -4.39
N GLN A 5 14.18 -54.04 -4.87
CA GLN A 5 13.98 -52.64 -4.66
C GLN A 5 13.04 -52.10 -5.75
N GLY A 6 11.83 -51.72 -5.36
CA GLY A 6 10.88 -50.99 -6.21
C GLY A 6 11.13 -49.49 -6.13
N GLY A 7 11.85 -48.93 -7.11
CA GLY A 7 11.98 -47.50 -7.30
C GLY A 7 10.70 -46.90 -7.92
N ARG A 8 10.02 -46.01 -7.23
CA ARG A 8 9.00 -45.11 -7.82
C ARG A 8 9.67 -43.84 -8.31
N GLN A 9 9.75 -43.71 -9.63
CA GLN A 9 10.01 -42.43 -10.29
C GLN A 9 8.81 -41.52 -10.10
N LEU A 10 9.05 -40.34 -9.57
CA LEU A 10 8.12 -39.20 -9.60
C LEU A 10 8.37 -38.47 -10.91
N GLU A 11 7.42 -38.53 -11.80
CA GLU A 11 7.35 -37.72 -13.01
C GLU A 11 7.19 -36.24 -12.63
N SER A 12 8.14 -35.45 -13.08
CA SER A 12 8.09 -34.00 -13.04
C SER A 12 7.10 -33.51 -14.09
N ASN A 13 5.97 -32.95 -13.63
CA ASN A 13 4.99 -32.30 -14.46
C ASN A 13 5.43 -30.85 -14.70
N GLU A 14 6.02 -30.56 -15.85
CA GLU A 14 6.29 -29.22 -16.34
C GLU A 14 4.95 -28.54 -16.70
N GLY A 15 4.45 -27.75 -15.80
CA GLY A 15 3.26 -26.93 -15.99
C GLY A 15 3.61 -25.58 -16.63
N ALA A 16 3.05 -25.37 -17.80
CA ALA A 16 3.14 -24.23 -18.68
C ALA A 16 3.14 -22.87 -17.97
N GLY A 17 4.14 -22.06 -18.31
CA GLY A 17 4.20 -20.64 -17.96
C GLY A 17 3.08 -19.87 -18.64
N VAL A 18 2.22 -19.26 -17.85
CA VAL A 18 1.31 -18.22 -18.30
C VAL A 18 2.03 -16.89 -18.12
N GLU A 19 2.57 -16.37 -19.21
CA GLU A 19 3.02 -14.99 -19.30
C GLU A 19 1.81 -14.06 -19.17
N ALA A 20 1.69 -13.38 -18.04
CA ALA A 20 0.75 -12.28 -17.89
C ALA A 20 1.36 -11.02 -18.53
N HIS A 21 0.95 -10.75 -19.75
CA HIS A 21 1.19 -9.45 -20.40
C HIS A 21 0.52 -8.34 -19.59
N ALA A 22 1.29 -7.33 -19.24
CA ALA A 22 0.77 -6.04 -18.80
C ALA A 22 -0.01 -5.39 -19.95
N PRO A 23 -1.14 -4.72 -19.69
CA PRO A 23 -1.84 -4.03 -20.76
C PRO A 23 -1.04 -2.79 -21.22
N ASP A 24 -0.73 -2.79 -22.50
CA ASP A 24 -0.22 -1.64 -23.25
C ASP A 24 -1.15 -0.45 -23.06
N SER A 25 -0.56 0.68 -22.71
CA SER A 25 -1.24 1.97 -22.70
C SER A 25 -1.61 2.37 -24.13
N ALA A 26 -2.87 2.22 -24.48
CA ALA A 26 -3.44 2.66 -25.74
C ALA A 26 -3.31 4.19 -25.87
N ARG A 27 -2.48 4.60 -26.82
CA ARG A 27 -2.31 5.92 -27.36
C ARG A 27 -3.57 6.26 -28.16
N ALA A 28 -4.43 7.12 -27.63
CA ALA A 28 -5.55 7.68 -28.37
C ALA A 28 -5.05 8.83 -29.26
N GLU A 29 -4.92 8.58 -30.54
CA GLU A 29 -4.79 9.63 -31.56
C GLU A 29 -6.15 10.26 -31.81
N GLY A 30 -6.13 11.61 -31.83
CA GLY A 30 -7.31 12.43 -32.00
C GLY A 30 -7.92 12.39 -33.39
N ALA A 31 -9.23 12.52 -33.42
CA ALA A 31 -9.97 13.00 -34.56
C ALA A 31 -10.57 14.36 -34.21
N ALA A 32 -10.06 15.38 -34.88
CA ALA A 32 -10.66 16.71 -34.91
C ALA A 32 -11.90 16.67 -35.79
N ASP A 33 -13.03 17.13 -35.28
CA ASP A 33 -14.15 17.50 -36.12
C ASP A 33 -14.68 18.90 -35.78
N ASN A 34 -14.86 19.67 -36.85
CA ASN A 34 -15.17 21.07 -36.90
C ASN A 34 -16.61 21.36 -36.44
N ALA A 35 -16.78 22.28 -35.50
CA ALA A 35 -18.04 23.01 -35.36
C ALA A 35 -17.76 24.51 -35.30
N ARG A 36 -18.14 25.21 -36.40
CA ARG A 36 -18.15 26.65 -36.55
C ARG A 36 -19.15 27.30 -35.60
N THR A 37 -18.74 28.28 -34.83
CA THR A 37 -19.60 29.30 -34.22
C THR A 37 -19.20 30.70 -34.73
N PRO A 38 -20.17 31.60 -34.99
CA PRO A 38 -19.90 32.89 -35.67
C PRO A 38 -19.39 33.97 -34.68
N PRO A 39 -18.80 35.05 -35.17
CA PRO A 39 -18.12 36.06 -34.37
C PRO A 39 -19.09 37.09 -33.77
N VAL A 40 -18.95 37.34 -32.46
CA VAL A 40 -19.54 38.51 -31.84
C VAL A 40 -18.51 39.61 -31.79
N THR A 41 -18.80 40.70 -32.54
CA THR A 41 -18.07 41.95 -32.54
C THR A 41 -18.45 42.81 -31.32
N SER A 42 -17.48 43.16 -30.48
CA SER A 42 -17.58 44.30 -29.58
C SER A 42 -16.30 45.12 -29.64
N LYS A 43 -16.47 46.44 -29.90
CA LYS A 43 -15.43 47.46 -30.05
C LYS A 43 -14.69 47.74 -28.74
N PRO A 44 -13.43 48.20 -28.80
CA PRO A 44 -12.63 48.51 -27.65
C PRO A 44 -12.88 49.95 -27.17
N HIS A 45 -13.00 50.08 -25.84
CA HIS A 45 -12.78 51.38 -25.19
C HIS A 45 -11.31 51.53 -24.82
N ALA A 46 -10.69 52.55 -25.36
CA ALA A 46 -9.35 53.01 -25.06
C ALA A 46 -9.35 53.67 -23.65
N GLY A 47 -8.54 53.11 -22.75
CA GLY A 47 -8.16 53.70 -21.47
C GLY A 47 -6.65 53.60 -21.32
N SER A 48 -5.96 54.67 -21.72
CA SER A 48 -4.53 54.87 -21.51
C SER A 48 -4.23 55.11 -20.03
N SER A 49 -3.53 54.19 -19.37
CA SER A 49 -2.75 54.51 -18.18
C SER A 49 -1.32 53.99 -18.34
N SER A 50 -0.45 54.94 -18.56
CA SER A 50 0.99 54.80 -18.65
C SER A 50 1.55 54.34 -17.29
N ASN A 51 1.93 53.08 -17.20
CA ASN A 51 2.63 52.54 -16.01
C ASN A 51 4.14 52.49 -16.29
N LYS A 52 4.87 53.52 -15.83
CA LYS A 52 6.32 53.70 -15.99
C LYS A 52 7.20 52.84 -15.07
N ASN A 53 6.65 51.79 -14.42
CA ASN A 53 7.39 51.02 -13.43
C ASN A 53 7.88 49.64 -13.90
N SER A 54 7.85 49.36 -15.25
CA SER A 54 8.19 48.01 -15.74
C SER A 54 9.70 47.75 -15.96
N ALA A 55 10.56 48.80 -15.87
CA ALA A 55 11.99 48.62 -16.08
C ALA A 55 12.75 48.10 -14.84
N LEU A 56 12.32 48.51 -13.64
CA LEU A 56 13.03 48.11 -12.39
C LEU A 56 12.81 46.64 -12.02
N THR A 57 11.64 46.07 -12.34
CA THR A 57 11.29 44.69 -11.98
C THR A 57 12.02 43.66 -12.87
N ARG A 58 12.46 44.03 -14.07
CA ARG A 58 13.21 43.15 -14.99
C ARG A 58 14.67 42.92 -14.59
N TRP A 59 15.26 43.85 -13.82
CA TRP A 59 16.69 43.76 -13.43
C TRP A 59 16.91 43.24 -12.01
N LEU A 60 15.83 43.11 -11.21
CA LEU A 60 15.94 42.62 -9.84
C LEU A 60 16.57 41.20 -9.70
N PRO A 61 16.21 40.23 -10.53
CA PRO A 61 16.85 38.90 -10.45
C PRO A 61 18.33 38.94 -10.87
N LEU A 62 18.72 39.83 -11.79
CA LEU A 62 20.10 39.94 -12.25
C LEU A 62 21.00 40.60 -11.18
N VAL A 63 20.47 41.57 -10.44
CA VAL A 63 21.19 42.23 -9.35
C VAL A 63 21.38 41.29 -8.17
N ILE A 64 20.40 40.44 -7.84
CA ILE A 64 20.52 39.41 -6.80
C ILE A 64 21.56 38.38 -7.19
N LEU A 65 21.62 37.96 -8.46
CA LEU A 65 22.62 37.00 -8.97
C LEU A 65 24.04 37.56 -8.89
N VAL A 66 24.26 38.83 -9.24
CA VAL A 66 25.56 39.49 -9.21
C VAL A 66 26.01 39.76 -7.77
N CYS A 67 25.12 40.15 -6.87
CA CYS A 67 25.46 40.38 -5.45
C CYS A 67 25.75 39.05 -4.73
N GLY A 68 25.09 37.93 -5.11
CA GLY A 68 25.37 36.60 -4.58
C GLY A 68 26.77 36.08 -4.94
N VAL A 69 27.29 36.42 -6.13
CA VAL A 69 28.63 36.00 -6.59
C VAL A 69 29.75 36.79 -5.91
N ILE A 70 29.52 38.03 -5.48
CA ILE A 70 30.56 38.86 -4.86
C ILE A 70 30.71 38.64 -3.34
N ALA A 71 29.68 38.09 -2.67
CA ALA A 71 29.69 37.86 -1.23
C ALA A 71 30.26 36.51 -0.78
N THR A 72 30.71 35.65 -1.67
CA THR A 72 31.03 34.24 -1.40
C THR A 72 32.51 33.79 -1.26
N PRO A 73 33.51 34.64 -1.08
CA PRO A 73 34.87 34.08 -0.85
C PRO A 73 35.09 33.49 0.56
N PHE A 74 34.20 33.74 1.53
CA PHE A 74 34.44 33.33 2.93
C PHE A 74 33.79 32.02 3.38
N VAL A 75 32.80 31.48 2.65
CA VAL A 75 32.12 30.22 2.98
C VAL A 75 32.62 29.03 2.11
N TYR A 76 33.56 29.32 1.22
CA TYR A 76 33.97 28.46 0.09
C TYR A 76 34.70 27.16 0.45
N ASN A 77 35.22 27.00 1.65
CA ASN A 77 36.14 25.90 1.92
C ASN A 77 35.57 24.66 2.64
N LYS A 78 34.30 24.69 3.06
CA LYS A 78 33.67 23.54 3.76
C LYS A 78 32.56 22.82 2.99
N ASN A 79 31.97 23.46 1.95
CA ASN A 79 30.84 22.89 1.21
C ASN A 79 30.97 23.09 -0.31
N ARG A 80 32.18 22.97 -0.86
CA ARG A 80 32.46 23.23 -2.28
C ARG A 80 31.57 22.48 -3.25
N GLU A 81 31.30 21.20 -3.02
CA GLU A 81 30.48 20.36 -3.90
C GLU A 81 28.99 20.69 -3.86
N ALA A 82 28.45 20.99 -2.68
CA ALA A 82 27.04 21.40 -2.53
C ALA A 82 26.76 22.75 -3.18
N VAL A 83 27.73 23.70 -3.09
CA VAL A 83 27.61 25.01 -3.74
C VAL A 83 27.72 24.90 -5.26
N ILE A 84 28.61 24.05 -5.78
CA ILE A 84 28.75 23.80 -7.23
C ILE A 84 27.53 23.08 -7.78
N GLY A 85 26.96 22.12 -7.04
CA GLY A 85 25.70 21.46 -7.38
C GLY A 85 24.56 22.45 -7.47
N GLY A 86 24.38 23.31 -6.45
CA GLY A 86 23.35 24.35 -6.42
C GLY A 86 23.48 25.39 -7.55
N ILE A 87 24.71 25.78 -7.90
CA ILE A 87 24.98 26.71 -9.01
C ILE A 87 24.68 26.06 -10.38
N LYS A 88 25.03 24.78 -10.57
CA LYS A 88 24.68 24.06 -11.81
C LYS A 88 23.18 23.93 -11.98
N THR A 89 22.45 23.51 -10.93
CA THR A 89 20.98 23.41 -10.94
C THR A 89 20.31 24.76 -11.22
N GLY A 90 20.82 25.83 -10.59
CA GLY A 90 20.31 27.19 -10.84
C GLY A 90 20.58 27.69 -12.26
N ALA A 91 21.76 27.37 -12.83
CA ALA A 91 22.09 27.75 -14.20
C ALA A 91 21.23 26.99 -15.24
N GLU A 92 20.94 25.72 -15.00
CA GLU A 92 20.02 24.94 -15.85
C GLU A 92 18.59 25.45 -15.77
N GLN A 93 18.07 25.75 -14.59
CA GLN A 93 16.74 26.36 -14.41
C GLN A 93 16.62 27.70 -15.14
N VAL A 94 17.65 28.56 -15.07
CA VAL A 94 17.67 29.83 -15.79
C VAL A 94 17.68 29.62 -17.31
N LYS A 95 18.41 28.60 -17.80
CA LYS A 95 18.42 28.23 -19.20
C LYS A 95 17.04 27.75 -19.67
N ASP A 96 16.37 26.92 -18.88
CA ASP A 96 15.04 26.37 -19.20
C ASP A 96 13.98 27.49 -19.23
N ILE A 97 14.03 28.45 -18.30
CA ILE A 97 13.19 29.65 -18.32
C ILE A 97 13.42 30.50 -19.58
N LEU A 98 14.66 30.66 -19.99
CA LEU A 98 15.03 31.44 -21.19
C LEU A 98 14.67 30.75 -22.52
N THR A 99 14.65 29.41 -22.53
CA THR A 99 14.30 28.61 -23.73
C THR A 99 12.82 28.29 -23.83
N GLY A 100 12.00 28.61 -22.80
CA GLY A 100 10.58 28.28 -22.75
C GLY A 100 10.32 26.77 -22.61
N ALA A 101 11.33 25.99 -22.21
CA ALA A 101 11.16 24.58 -21.88
C ALA A 101 10.23 24.42 -20.68
N PRO A 102 9.35 23.42 -20.68
CA PRO A 102 8.53 23.15 -19.49
C PRO A 102 9.45 22.86 -18.29
N PRO A 103 9.08 23.34 -17.09
CA PRO A 103 9.87 23.07 -15.89
C PRO A 103 10.07 21.57 -15.72
N ARG A 104 11.32 21.14 -15.56
CA ARG A 104 11.66 19.74 -15.32
C ARG A 104 11.12 19.34 -13.96
N ASP A 105 10.46 18.20 -13.92
CA ASP A 105 10.06 17.58 -12.65
C ASP A 105 11.26 16.76 -12.10
N PRO A 106 11.92 17.21 -11.03
CA PRO A 106 13.07 16.50 -10.46
C PRO A 106 12.73 15.06 -10.01
N TYR A 107 11.47 14.84 -9.60
CA TYR A 107 11.01 13.52 -9.22
C TYR A 107 10.90 12.58 -10.44
N ALA A 108 10.30 13.06 -11.54
CA ALA A 108 10.22 12.28 -12.78
C ALA A 108 11.62 11.94 -13.34
N GLU A 109 12.58 12.87 -13.26
CA GLU A 109 13.98 12.58 -13.62
C GLU A 109 14.61 11.52 -12.72
N ALA A 110 14.36 11.59 -11.41
CA ALA A 110 14.87 10.62 -10.45
C ALA A 110 14.30 9.22 -10.72
N VAL A 111 12.98 9.11 -10.95
CA VAL A 111 12.32 7.85 -11.30
C VAL A 111 12.88 7.28 -12.61
N SER A 112 13.03 8.11 -13.65
CA SER A 112 13.62 7.67 -14.90
C SER A 112 15.03 7.10 -14.74
N LYS A 113 15.86 7.74 -13.90
CA LYS A 113 17.20 7.21 -13.55
C LYS A 113 17.17 5.92 -12.73
N LEU A 114 16.15 5.72 -11.90
CA LEU A 114 15.97 4.46 -11.17
C LEU A 114 15.63 3.30 -12.12
N GLU A 115 14.81 3.56 -13.13
CA GLU A 115 14.35 2.56 -14.11
C GLU A 115 15.35 2.31 -15.26
N GLU A 116 16.44 3.07 -15.30
CA GLU A 116 17.45 2.92 -16.33
C GLU A 116 18.09 1.52 -16.30
N ASP A 117 17.98 0.78 -17.40
CA ASP A 117 18.66 -0.49 -17.58
C ASP A 117 20.16 -0.25 -17.83
N ARG A 118 20.98 -0.61 -16.85
CA ARG A 118 22.45 -0.41 -16.88
C ARG A 118 23.21 -1.66 -17.26
N GLY A 119 22.52 -2.77 -17.41
CA GLY A 119 23.17 -4.08 -17.48
C GLY A 119 23.93 -4.43 -16.18
N GLU A 120 24.52 -5.60 -16.14
CA GLU A 120 25.34 -6.04 -15.02
C GLU A 120 26.83 -5.76 -15.33
N PRO A 121 27.48 -4.78 -14.68
CA PRO A 121 28.88 -4.42 -14.96
C PRO A 121 29.86 -5.58 -14.78
N THR A 122 29.54 -6.52 -13.87
CA THR A 122 30.37 -7.70 -13.57
C THR A 122 29.95 -8.95 -14.34
N GLY A 123 28.87 -8.87 -15.15
CA GLY A 123 28.26 -10.04 -15.80
C GLY A 123 27.48 -10.97 -14.84
N ARG A 124 27.44 -10.64 -13.53
CA ARG A 124 26.62 -11.36 -12.54
C ARG A 124 25.17 -10.95 -12.70
N ARG A 125 24.26 -11.91 -12.67
CA ARG A 125 22.82 -11.67 -12.68
C ARG A 125 22.32 -11.39 -11.27
N ALA A 126 21.26 -10.59 -11.16
CA ALA A 126 20.59 -10.35 -9.90
C ALA A 126 20.12 -11.63 -9.18
N ALA A 127 19.92 -12.73 -9.93
CA ALA A 127 19.60 -14.04 -9.38
C ALA A 127 20.78 -14.74 -8.67
N ASP A 128 22.01 -14.31 -8.94
CA ASP A 128 23.23 -14.92 -8.40
C ASP A 128 23.72 -14.23 -7.11
N VAL A 129 22.87 -13.41 -6.49
CA VAL A 129 23.21 -12.63 -5.30
C VAL A 129 23.17 -13.53 -4.06
N ASP A 130 24.24 -13.47 -3.26
CA ASP A 130 24.29 -14.14 -1.95
C ASP A 130 23.39 -13.43 -0.94
N ILE A 131 22.43 -14.17 -0.40
CA ILE A 131 21.50 -13.66 0.59
C ILE A 131 22.09 -13.90 2.00
N PRO A 132 22.31 -12.85 2.82
CA PRO A 132 22.75 -12.98 4.20
C PRO A 132 21.84 -13.90 5.02
N GLN A 133 22.41 -14.57 6.02
CA GLN A 133 21.68 -15.52 6.86
C GLN A 133 20.48 -14.87 7.55
N GLU A 134 20.62 -13.63 7.95
CA GLU A 134 19.60 -12.83 8.59
C GLU A 134 18.34 -12.70 7.72
N LEU A 135 18.50 -12.50 6.40
CA LEU A 135 17.39 -12.34 5.45
C LEU A 135 16.87 -13.67 4.88
N LYS A 136 17.48 -14.81 5.22
CA LYS A 136 17.07 -16.15 4.73
C LYS A 136 15.89 -16.77 5.48
N GLN A 137 15.40 -16.15 6.55
CA GLN A 137 14.41 -16.73 7.47
C GLN A 137 12.97 -16.70 6.96
N TYR A 138 12.76 -16.55 5.65
CA TYR A 138 11.41 -16.57 5.06
C TYR A 138 10.63 -17.85 5.36
N SER A 139 11.28 -18.96 5.64
CA SER A 139 10.64 -20.21 6.07
C SER A 139 9.91 -20.09 7.42
N GLU A 140 10.27 -19.11 8.25
CA GLU A 140 9.65 -18.84 9.54
C GLU A 140 8.74 -17.60 9.54
N THR A 141 8.04 -17.35 8.43
CA THR A 141 7.18 -16.16 8.26
C THR A 141 6.27 -15.89 9.45
N ARG A 142 5.73 -16.94 10.08
CA ARG A 142 4.87 -16.78 11.26
C ARG A 142 5.62 -16.18 12.45
N ARG A 143 6.87 -16.58 12.69
CA ARG A 143 7.70 -16.02 13.76
C ARG A 143 8.10 -14.59 13.46
N PHE A 144 8.52 -14.34 12.23
CA PHE A 144 8.84 -13.02 11.73
C PHE A 144 7.70 -12.03 11.96
N LEU A 145 6.47 -12.38 11.55
CA LEU A 145 5.29 -11.56 11.77
C LEU A 145 4.91 -11.42 13.25
N ALA A 146 5.18 -12.44 14.07
CA ALA A 146 4.96 -12.37 15.52
C ALA A 146 5.94 -11.40 16.20
N ILE A 147 7.20 -11.33 15.75
CA ILE A 147 8.18 -10.37 16.24
C ILE A 147 7.70 -8.94 15.96
N GLN A 148 7.28 -8.66 14.74
CA GLN A 148 6.78 -7.33 14.36
C GLN A 148 5.50 -6.95 15.10
N GLY A 149 4.55 -7.88 15.22
CA GLY A 149 3.33 -7.69 16.00
C GLY A 149 3.61 -7.45 17.49
N ALA A 150 4.58 -8.14 18.07
CA ALA A 150 5.01 -7.93 19.46
C ALA A 150 5.64 -6.54 19.61
N ALA A 151 6.55 -6.17 18.72
CA ALA A 151 7.20 -4.87 18.74
C ALA A 151 6.21 -3.70 18.61
N ALA A 152 5.25 -3.79 17.68
CA ALA A 152 4.19 -2.80 17.52
C ALA A 152 3.32 -2.66 18.78
N LYS A 153 2.99 -3.79 19.41
CA LYS A 153 2.21 -3.82 20.63
C LYS A 153 2.97 -3.23 21.83
N ASP A 154 4.25 -3.59 21.96
CA ASP A 154 5.12 -3.08 23.02
C ASP A 154 5.32 -1.57 22.87
N ALA A 155 5.32 -1.05 21.64
CA ALA A 155 5.33 0.37 21.31
C ALA A 155 3.96 1.07 21.48
N GLY A 156 2.91 0.36 21.85
CA GLY A 156 1.57 0.93 22.09
C GLY A 156 0.87 1.45 20.83
N VAL A 157 1.22 0.94 19.64
CA VAL A 157 0.66 1.40 18.39
C VAL A 157 -0.74 0.86 18.15
N THR A 158 -1.66 1.74 17.79
CA THR A 158 -2.98 1.39 17.26
C THR A 158 -2.95 1.62 15.74
N PRO A 159 -2.99 0.55 14.92
CA PRO A 159 -3.00 0.70 13.47
C PRO A 159 -4.29 1.34 12.96
N PRO A 160 -4.23 2.23 11.95
CA PRO A 160 -5.44 2.77 11.31
C PRO A 160 -6.10 1.69 10.44
N HIS A 161 -7.42 1.54 10.58
CA HIS A 161 -8.18 0.55 9.82
C HIS A 161 -8.55 1.04 8.42
N ASP A 162 -8.80 2.33 8.28
CA ASP A 162 -9.16 2.99 7.01
C ASP A 162 -8.51 4.37 6.87
N PHE A 163 -8.83 5.06 5.77
CA PHE A 163 -8.26 6.38 5.50
C PHE A 163 -8.76 7.47 6.43
N ALA A 164 -9.93 7.34 7.05
CA ALA A 164 -10.43 8.31 8.02
C ALA A 164 -9.61 8.26 9.32
N GLU A 165 -9.35 7.04 9.81
CA GLU A 165 -8.49 6.84 10.98
C GLU A 165 -7.04 7.28 10.68
N LEU A 166 -6.52 6.99 9.47
CA LEU A 166 -5.19 7.45 9.06
C LEU A 166 -5.12 8.98 9.01
N ALA A 167 -6.15 9.65 8.46
CA ALA A 167 -6.23 11.11 8.44
C ALA A 167 -6.21 11.68 9.86
N ALA A 168 -6.98 11.13 10.78
CA ALA A 168 -6.98 11.56 12.18
C ALA A 168 -5.61 11.42 12.87
N VAL A 169 -4.88 10.32 12.57
CA VAL A 169 -3.50 10.12 13.10
C VAL A 169 -2.54 11.16 12.52
N ILE A 170 -2.66 11.45 11.23
CA ILE A 170 -1.82 12.46 10.55
C ILE A 170 -2.11 13.86 11.09
N GLU A 171 -3.38 14.27 11.25
CA GLU A 171 -3.76 15.55 11.84
C GLU A 171 -3.26 15.70 13.27
N GLY A 172 -3.22 14.61 14.03
CA GLY A 172 -2.63 14.59 15.38
C GLY A 172 -1.15 14.95 15.43
N GLY A 173 -0.42 14.81 14.30
CA GLY A 173 0.93 15.35 14.05
C GLY A 173 2.07 14.79 14.91
N ARG A 174 1.81 13.78 15.76
CA ARG A 174 2.78 13.28 16.76
C ARG A 174 3.39 11.94 16.40
N GLU A 175 2.67 11.12 15.67
CA GLU A 175 3.04 9.72 15.47
C GLU A 175 3.61 9.43 14.09
N LEU A 176 3.03 10.04 13.07
CA LEU A 176 3.43 9.87 11.68
C LEU A 176 3.93 11.19 11.09
N ILE A 177 4.98 11.10 10.30
CA ILE A 177 5.57 12.21 9.56
C ILE A 177 5.57 11.90 8.07
N GLU A 178 5.37 12.92 7.24
CA GLU A 178 5.42 12.78 5.79
C GLU A 178 6.84 12.49 5.30
N VAL A 179 6.98 11.50 4.44
CA VAL A 179 8.22 11.17 3.74
C VAL A 179 8.20 11.91 2.39
N PRO A 180 9.17 12.79 2.11
CA PRO A 180 9.22 13.50 0.85
C PRO A 180 9.40 12.55 -0.34
N ARG A 181 8.84 12.88 -1.51
CA ARG A 181 9.03 12.09 -2.73
C ARG A 181 10.50 11.90 -3.10
N LEU A 182 11.31 12.93 -2.89
CA LEU A 182 12.76 12.90 -2.96
C LEU A 182 13.30 13.27 -1.59
N GLY A 183 13.98 12.34 -0.96
CA GLY A 183 14.61 12.52 0.33
C GLY A 183 16.14 12.44 0.22
N ARG A 184 16.78 12.42 1.38
CA ARG A 184 18.24 12.32 1.46
C ARG A 184 18.69 10.89 1.11
N GLY A 185 19.20 10.71 -0.11
CA GLY A 185 19.68 9.43 -0.60
C GLY A 185 18.61 8.45 -1.06
N PHE A 186 17.34 8.83 -1.09
CA PHE A 186 16.26 7.95 -1.52
C PHE A 186 15.21 8.68 -2.37
N ALA A 187 14.42 7.89 -3.10
CA ALA A 187 13.22 8.35 -3.77
C ALA A 187 12.05 7.41 -3.46
N LEU A 188 10.85 7.96 -3.25
CA LEU A 188 9.64 7.16 -3.17
C LEU A 188 9.30 6.63 -4.57
N TYR A 189 9.04 5.34 -4.68
CA TYR A 189 8.75 4.68 -5.95
C TYR A 189 7.47 3.86 -5.84
N GLY A 190 6.41 4.30 -6.51
CA GLY A 190 5.16 3.54 -6.59
C GLY A 190 4.31 3.50 -5.31
N VAL A 191 4.57 4.36 -4.32
CA VAL A 191 3.72 4.46 -3.13
C VAL A 191 2.30 4.84 -3.52
N GLY A 192 1.31 4.09 -3.04
CA GLY A 192 -0.10 4.37 -3.28
C GLY A 192 -0.63 4.03 -4.68
N LEU A 193 0.11 3.33 -5.54
CA LEU A 193 -0.32 2.98 -6.90
C LEU A 193 -1.67 2.25 -6.96
N THR A 194 -2.03 1.47 -5.95
CA THR A 194 -3.31 0.76 -5.86
C THR A 194 -4.39 1.56 -5.14
N ALA A 195 -4.11 2.81 -4.76
CA ALA A 195 -5.14 3.70 -4.20
C ALA A 195 -6.23 3.95 -5.24
N THR A 196 -7.48 3.79 -4.84
CA THR A 196 -8.64 3.89 -5.75
C THR A 196 -9.19 5.29 -5.86
N GLY A 197 -8.90 6.15 -4.89
CA GLY A 197 -9.54 7.45 -4.70
C GLY A 197 -10.93 7.37 -4.09
N ALA A 198 -11.48 6.16 -3.89
CA ALA A 198 -12.76 6.01 -3.20
C ALA A 198 -12.57 6.29 -1.70
N LEU A 199 -13.44 7.12 -1.14
CA LEU A 199 -13.49 7.38 0.30
C LEU A 199 -14.42 6.36 0.94
N THR A 200 -13.90 5.59 1.86
CA THR A 200 -14.58 4.43 2.43
C THR A 200 -14.29 4.28 3.90
N HIS A 201 -15.27 3.74 4.63
CA HIS A 201 -15.12 3.21 5.98
C HIS A 201 -14.91 1.70 5.90
N TYR A 202 -13.98 1.16 6.67
CA TYR A 202 -13.74 -0.28 6.75
C TYR A 202 -14.25 -0.88 8.07
N ASP A 203 -15.41 -1.54 8.02
CA ASP A 203 -15.90 -2.31 9.17
C ASP A 203 -15.08 -3.59 9.32
N LEU A 204 -14.14 -3.58 10.25
CA LEU A 204 -13.22 -4.69 10.53
C LEU A 204 -13.96 -5.97 10.96
N LYS A 205 -15.07 -5.84 11.72
CA LYS A 205 -15.84 -7.00 12.21
C LYS A 205 -16.64 -7.66 11.09
N ALA A 206 -17.35 -6.86 10.31
CA ALA A 206 -18.13 -7.34 9.18
C ALA A 206 -17.26 -7.59 7.94
N ARG A 207 -16.01 -7.13 7.92
CA ARG A 207 -15.09 -7.12 6.77
C ARG A 207 -15.74 -6.47 5.54
N LYS A 208 -16.44 -5.36 5.76
CA LYS A 208 -17.16 -4.63 4.73
C LYS A 208 -16.56 -3.26 4.51
N VAL A 209 -16.55 -2.85 3.25
CA VAL A 209 -16.15 -1.52 2.82
C VAL A 209 -17.42 -0.74 2.49
N VAL A 210 -17.60 0.39 3.16
CA VAL A 210 -18.80 1.24 3.06
C VAL A 210 -18.37 2.58 2.45
N PRO A 211 -18.95 3.01 1.31
CA PRO A 211 -18.66 4.32 0.76
C PRO A 211 -19.00 5.43 1.74
N LEU A 212 -18.11 6.42 1.88
CA LEU A 212 -18.34 7.63 2.64
C LEU A 212 -19.00 8.70 1.76
N HIS A 213 -19.87 9.50 2.34
CA HIS A 213 -20.56 10.61 1.71
C HIS A 213 -20.45 11.84 2.60
N ALA A 214 -20.40 13.04 2.00
CA ALA A 214 -20.25 14.28 2.75
C ALA A 214 -21.49 14.61 3.61
N ASN A 215 -22.69 14.24 3.13
CA ASN A 215 -23.95 14.56 3.77
C ASN A 215 -25.09 13.65 3.21
N VAL A 216 -26.30 13.87 3.72
CA VAL A 216 -27.48 13.12 3.31
C VAL A 216 -27.83 13.35 1.84
N GLU A 217 -27.69 14.57 1.33
CA GLU A 217 -28.00 14.94 -0.06
C GLU A 217 -27.10 14.17 -1.06
N GLU A 218 -25.82 14.06 -0.77
CA GLU A 218 -24.86 13.34 -1.60
C GLU A 218 -25.11 11.82 -1.56
N LEU A 219 -25.41 11.29 -0.38
CA LEU A 219 -25.82 9.91 -0.21
C LEU A 219 -27.09 9.58 -1.02
N GLU A 220 -28.12 10.44 -0.95
CA GLU A 220 -29.35 10.27 -1.73
C GLU A 220 -29.12 10.39 -3.24
N ALA A 221 -28.17 11.22 -3.67
CA ALA A 221 -27.75 11.29 -5.05
C ALA A 221 -27.12 9.97 -5.51
N ALA A 222 -26.23 9.40 -4.72
CA ALA A 222 -25.62 8.09 -4.99
C ALA A 222 -26.65 6.97 -5.06
N GLU A 223 -27.64 6.97 -4.17
CA GLU A 223 -28.72 5.97 -4.18
C GLU A 223 -29.64 6.11 -5.40
N ARG A 224 -29.92 7.35 -5.86
CA ARG A 224 -30.66 7.55 -7.12
C ARG A 224 -29.93 6.94 -8.31
N VAL A 225 -28.60 7.07 -8.38
CA VAL A 225 -27.77 6.45 -9.42
C VAL A 225 -27.88 4.92 -9.35
N LEU A 226 -27.75 4.31 -8.17
CA LEU A 226 -27.91 2.86 -7.99
C LEU A 226 -29.32 2.37 -8.38
N SER A 227 -30.36 3.13 -8.02
CA SER A 227 -31.75 2.80 -8.40
C SER A 227 -31.95 2.85 -9.91
N GLY A 228 -31.37 3.85 -10.60
CA GLY A 228 -31.40 3.93 -12.06
C GLY A 228 -30.65 2.77 -12.72
N GLU A 229 -29.44 2.43 -12.22
CA GLU A 229 -28.66 1.29 -12.69
C GLU A 229 -29.43 -0.03 -12.53
N ARG A 230 -30.08 -0.24 -11.38
CA ARG A 230 -30.93 -1.40 -11.12
C ARG A 230 -32.09 -1.49 -12.11
N GLU A 231 -32.76 -0.38 -12.40
CA GLU A 231 -33.87 -0.34 -13.37
C GLU A 231 -33.40 -0.69 -14.79
N LEU A 232 -32.28 -0.10 -15.25
CA LEU A 232 -31.67 -0.41 -16.54
C LEU A 232 -31.31 -1.90 -16.67
N LEU A 233 -30.67 -2.49 -15.64
CA LEU A 233 -30.31 -3.91 -15.65
C LEU A 233 -31.57 -4.80 -15.64
N SER A 234 -32.61 -4.43 -14.90
CA SER A 234 -33.86 -5.18 -14.85
C SER A 234 -34.57 -5.16 -16.21
N ASN A 235 -34.61 -4.00 -16.89
CA ASN A 235 -35.20 -3.86 -18.22
C ASN A 235 -34.40 -4.66 -19.26
N ALA A 236 -33.07 -4.61 -19.23
CA ALA A 236 -32.20 -5.40 -20.10
C ALA A 236 -32.42 -6.92 -19.91
N LEU A 237 -32.57 -7.38 -18.66
CA LEU A 237 -32.90 -8.78 -18.38
C LEU A 237 -34.27 -9.18 -18.94
N HIS A 238 -35.27 -8.33 -18.81
CA HIS A 238 -36.58 -8.57 -19.37
C HIS A 238 -36.53 -8.68 -20.90
N GLU A 239 -35.80 -7.79 -21.58
CA GLU A 239 -35.61 -7.87 -23.04
C GLU A 239 -34.95 -9.19 -23.46
N ILE A 240 -33.93 -9.64 -22.74
CA ILE A 240 -33.27 -10.91 -23.00
C ILE A 240 -34.24 -12.07 -22.82
N GLU A 241 -35.07 -12.04 -21.78
CA GLU A 241 -36.08 -13.08 -21.55
C GLU A 241 -37.12 -13.14 -22.68
N VAL A 242 -37.55 -11.97 -23.20
CA VAL A 242 -38.47 -11.90 -24.36
C VAL A 242 -37.79 -12.55 -25.59
N ARG A 243 -36.55 -12.13 -25.93
CA ARG A 243 -35.82 -12.70 -27.07
C ARG A 243 -35.57 -14.20 -26.93
N LEU A 244 -35.32 -14.69 -25.73
CA LEU A 244 -35.14 -16.13 -25.47
C LEU A 244 -36.42 -16.95 -25.73
N LYS A 245 -37.61 -16.33 -25.56
CA LYS A 245 -38.92 -16.97 -25.89
C LYS A 245 -39.14 -17.01 -27.39
N GLU A 246 -38.65 -16.02 -28.12
CA GLU A 246 -38.80 -15.92 -29.58
C GLU A 246 -37.88 -16.86 -30.35
N LEU A 247 -36.71 -17.21 -29.76
CA LEU A 247 -35.73 -18.09 -30.40
C LEU A 247 -36.20 -19.54 -30.54
N GLY A 248 -36.15 -20.07 -31.75
CA GLY A 248 -36.43 -21.46 -32.06
C GLY A 248 -35.42 -22.45 -31.49
N ARG A 249 -35.81 -23.73 -31.41
CA ARG A 249 -34.94 -24.80 -30.89
C ARG A 249 -33.64 -25.02 -31.68
N LYS A 250 -33.59 -24.56 -32.94
CA LYS A 250 -32.44 -24.71 -33.83
C LYS A 250 -31.36 -23.65 -33.61
N GLU A 251 -31.68 -22.56 -32.95
CA GLU A 251 -30.79 -21.40 -32.74
C GLU A 251 -29.97 -21.54 -31.44
N ARG A 252 -29.31 -22.68 -31.28
CA ARG A 252 -28.59 -23.04 -30.04
C ARG A 252 -27.51 -22.04 -29.64
N GLU A 253 -26.76 -21.53 -30.61
CA GLU A 253 -25.67 -20.58 -30.36
C GLU A 253 -26.20 -19.21 -29.90
N ALA A 254 -27.20 -18.68 -30.58
CA ALA A 254 -27.82 -17.41 -30.20
C ALA A 254 -28.45 -17.51 -28.81
N ARG A 255 -29.10 -18.63 -28.51
CA ARG A 255 -29.66 -18.90 -27.18
C ARG A 255 -28.57 -18.99 -26.11
N ALA A 256 -27.42 -19.64 -26.39
CA ALA A 256 -26.30 -19.75 -25.44
C ALA A 256 -25.70 -18.37 -25.14
N ARG A 257 -25.54 -17.51 -26.17
CA ARG A 257 -25.05 -16.12 -25.98
C ARG A 257 -25.99 -15.29 -25.10
N LEU A 258 -27.30 -15.35 -25.36
CA LEU A 258 -28.28 -14.61 -24.55
C LEU A 258 -28.37 -15.11 -23.12
N LEU A 259 -28.19 -16.41 -22.87
CA LEU A 259 -28.13 -16.96 -21.51
C LEU A 259 -26.87 -16.50 -20.77
N ALA A 260 -25.73 -16.43 -21.46
CA ALA A 260 -24.49 -15.89 -20.88
C ALA A 260 -24.63 -14.40 -20.54
N ASP A 261 -25.23 -13.60 -21.43
CA ASP A 261 -25.50 -12.18 -21.18
C ASP A 261 -26.48 -12.00 -20.00
N ALA A 262 -27.55 -12.77 -19.95
CA ALA A 262 -28.49 -12.76 -18.81
C ALA A 262 -27.79 -13.09 -17.48
N ALA A 263 -26.88 -14.08 -17.48
CA ALA A 263 -26.14 -14.44 -16.30
C ALA A 263 -25.19 -13.31 -15.83
N ALA A 264 -24.50 -12.63 -16.75
CA ALA A 264 -23.67 -11.48 -16.46
C ALA A 264 -24.49 -10.34 -15.84
N ARG A 265 -25.59 -9.95 -16.50
CA ARG A 265 -26.47 -8.87 -15.99
C ARG A 265 -27.14 -9.19 -14.68
N LYS A 266 -27.50 -10.45 -14.44
CA LYS A 266 -28.03 -10.89 -13.15
C LYS A 266 -26.98 -10.76 -12.03
N LYS A 267 -25.72 -11.04 -12.34
CA LYS A 267 -24.61 -10.82 -11.40
C LYS A 267 -24.45 -9.33 -11.08
N GLU A 268 -24.49 -8.47 -12.10
CA GLU A 268 -24.44 -7.01 -11.94
C GLU A 268 -25.62 -6.49 -11.09
N LEU A 269 -26.84 -6.94 -11.39
CA LEU A 269 -28.05 -6.58 -10.62
C LEU A 269 -27.93 -6.99 -9.15
N THR A 270 -27.39 -8.17 -8.88
CA THR A 270 -27.12 -8.61 -7.51
C THR A 270 -26.12 -7.69 -6.82
N ALA A 271 -25.03 -7.30 -7.50
CA ALA A 271 -24.03 -6.40 -6.95
C ALA A 271 -24.62 -5.01 -6.62
N VAL A 272 -25.46 -4.45 -7.49
CA VAL A 272 -26.18 -3.19 -7.23
C VAL A 272 -27.10 -3.33 -6.01
N SER A 273 -27.91 -4.40 -5.95
CA SER A 273 -28.80 -4.66 -4.82
C SER A 273 -28.03 -4.82 -3.50
N ASP A 274 -26.84 -5.41 -3.53
CA ASP A 274 -26.03 -5.58 -2.33
C ASP A 274 -25.39 -4.25 -1.88
N LYS A 275 -25.05 -3.35 -2.82
CA LYS A 275 -24.64 -1.97 -2.50
C LYS A 275 -25.79 -1.19 -1.84
N GLU A 276 -27.02 -1.26 -2.40
CA GLU A 276 -28.21 -0.62 -1.80
C GLU A 276 -28.46 -1.12 -0.37
N LYS A 277 -28.41 -2.44 -0.15
CA LYS A 277 -28.54 -3.04 1.19
C LYS A 277 -27.44 -2.58 2.14
N LEU A 278 -26.20 -2.48 1.64
CA LEU A 278 -25.08 -1.99 2.41
C LEU A 278 -25.32 -0.56 2.87
N LEU A 279 -25.65 0.36 1.96
CA LEU A 279 -25.97 1.75 2.32
C LEU A 279 -27.13 1.82 3.32
N ALA A 280 -28.19 1.07 3.10
CA ALA A 280 -29.33 1.03 4.04
C ALA A 280 -28.96 0.49 5.44
N ALA A 281 -28.00 -0.43 5.53
CA ALA A 281 -27.54 -0.99 6.80
C ALA A 281 -26.72 0.03 7.62
N TYR A 282 -25.91 0.85 6.97
CA TYR A 282 -24.99 1.78 7.64
C TYR A 282 -25.52 3.21 7.76
N TYR A 283 -26.34 3.67 6.82
CA TYR A 283 -26.91 5.01 6.78
C TYR A 283 -28.42 5.05 7.10
N GLY A 284 -29.05 3.89 7.25
CA GLY A 284 -30.50 3.80 7.37
C GLY A 284 -31.23 3.79 6.02
N LYS A 285 -32.51 3.40 6.04
CA LYS A 285 -33.30 3.28 4.83
C LYS A 285 -33.52 4.64 4.12
N PRO A 286 -33.59 4.68 2.79
CA PRO A 286 -33.90 5.88 2.03
C PRO A 286 -35.17 6.58 2.56
N GLY A 287 -35.13 7.91 2.67
CA GLY A 287 -36.26 8.74 3.14
C GLY A 287 -36.57 8.68 4.65
N ALA A 288 -35.81 7.91 5.43
CA ALA A 288 -36.01 7.87 6.89
C ALA A 288 -35.55 9.17 7.57
N LYS A 289 -36.39 9.80 8.40
CA LYS A 289 -36.10 11.05 9.13
C LYS A 289 -34.88 10.93 10.04
N ALA A 290 -34.57 9.73 10.53
CA ALA A 290 -33.43 9.49 11.41
C ALA A 290 -32.09 9.24 10.67
N ARG A 291 -32.08 9.34 9.35
CA ARG A 291 -30.94 8.97 8.51
C ARG A 291 -29.66 9.75 8.83
N ALA A 292 -29.79 11.06 9.03
CA ALA A 292 -28.67 11.89 9.43
C ALA A 292 -28.02 11.40 10.76
N LYS A 293 -28.84 10.97 11.71
CA LYS A 293 -28.38 10.42 12.99
C LYS A 293 -27.79 9.02 12.87
N VAL A 294 -28.37 8.17 12.03
CA VAL A 294 -27.85 6.79 11.81
C VAL A 294 -26.48 6.83 11.14
N GLY A 295 -26.30 7.70 10.14
CA GLY A 295 -25.07 7.87 9.39
C GLY A 295 -24.07 8.87 10.00
N GLU A 296 -24.39 9.49 11.15
CA GLU A 296 -23.62 10.60 11.77
C GLU A 296 -22.12 10.30 11.81
N ARG A 297 -21.75 9.15 12.33
CA ARG A 297 -20.35 8.71 12.40
C ARG A 297 -19.64 8.70 11.03
N LEU A 298 -20.31 8.20 9.99
CA LEU A 298 -19.73 8.09 8.66
C LEU A 298 -19.60 9.47 7.97
N PHE A 299 -20.54 10.38 8.25
CA PHE A 299 -20.42 11.78 7.81
C PHE A 299 -19.28 12.51 8.55
N GLU A 300 -19.06 12.23 9.83
CA GLU A 300 -17.92 12.74 10.59
C GLU A 300 -16.59 12.19 10.03
N GLU A 301 -16.49 10.90 9.72
CA GLU A 301 -15.32 10.30 9.09
C GLU A 301 -15.00 10.95 7.74
N TYR A 302 -16.03 11.21 6.91
CA TYR A 302 -15.83 11.98 5.68
C TYR A 302 -15.31 13.40 5.98
N ALA A 303 -15.88 14.09 6.96
CA ALA A 303 -15.47 15.44 7.32
C ALA A 303 -14.02 15.53 7.80
N VAL A 304 -13.53 14.53 8.51
CA VAL A 304 -12.10 14.41 8.90
C VAL A 304 -11.20 14.34 7.68
N ILE A 305 -11.52 13.45 6.72
CA ILE A 305 -10.75 13.31 5.47
C ILE A 305 -10.79 14.63 4.66
N ASP A 306 -11.97 15.23 4.52
CA ASP A 306 -12.17 16.49 3.77
C ASP A 306 -11.45 17.67 4.45
N GLY A 307 -11.44 17.71 5.79
CA GLY A 307 -10.68 18.67 6.57
C GLY A 307 -9.19 18.62 6.23
N LEU A 308 -8.60 17.44 6.30
CA LEU A 308 -7.19 17.23 5.94
C LEU A 308 -6.93 17.55 4.45
N ALA A 309 -7.83 17.18 3.55
CA ALA A 309 -7.66 17.40 2.11
C ALA A 309 -7.67 18.88 1.72
N ARG A 310 -8.34 19.77 2.47
CA ARG A 310 -8.39 21.21 2.20
C ARG A 310 -7.06 21.91 2.37
N ASP A 311 -6.24 21.46 3.31
CA ASP A 311 -4.89 21.98 3.53
C ASP A 311 -3.96 20.85 4.01
N PHE A 312 -3.51 20.05 3.07
CA PHE A 312 -2.57 18.98 3.37
C PHE A 312 -1.15 19.41 3.01
N GLY A 313 -0.46 19.97 4.00
CA GLY A 313 0.90 20.49 3.83
C GLY A 313 0.97 21.60 2.76
N GLY A 314 0.05 22.56 2.81
CA GLY A 314 -0.02 23.69 1.89
C GLY A 314 -0.61 23.38 0.52
N ARG A 315 -1.21 22.19 0.33
CA ARG A 315 -1.89 21.80 -0.91
C ARG A 315 -3.33 21.36 -0.63
N SER A 316 -4.26 21.84 -1.44
CA SER A 316 -5.67 21.45 -1.42
C SER A 316 -5.96 20.37 -2.47
N TYR A 317 -6.82 19.41 -2.10
CA TYR A 317 -7.28 18.32 -2.96
C TYR A 317 -8.80 18.34 -3.08
N ASP A 318 -9.32 18.32 -4.31
CA ASP A 318 -10.74 18.10 -4.55
C ASP A 318 -11.05 16.58 -4.48
N LEU A 319 -11.67 16.16 -3.39
CA LEU A 319 -12.03 14.75 -3.18
C LEU A 319 -13.11 14.23 -4.13
N ARG A 320 -13.79 15.10 -4.88
CA ARG A 320 -14.74 14.72 -5.93
C ARG A 320 -14.06 14.41 -7.25
N ASP A 321 -12.86 14.93 -7.46
CA ASP A 321 -12.01 14.52 -8.57
C ASP A 321 -11.26 13.23 -8.23
N ALA A 322 -11.51 12.17 -9.00
CA ALA A 322 -10.96 10.86 -8.74
C ALA A 322 -9.41 10.82 -8.82
N ALA A 323 -8.80 11.69 -9.63
CA ALA A 323 -7.33 11.74 -9.74
C ALA A 323 -6.74 12.48 -8.52
N ALA A 324 -7.32 13.61 -8.13
CA ALA A 324 -6.91 14.34 -6.93
C ALA A 324 -7.11 13.51 -5.66
N SER A 325 -8.22 12.77 -5.55
CA SER A 325 -8.48 11.88 -4.42
C SER A 325 -7.47 10.73 -4.34
N ARG A 326 -7.09 10.11 -5.49
CA ARG A 326 -6.02 9.10 -5.52
C ARG A 326 -4.67 9.69 -5.12
N GLU A 327 -4.33 10.87 -5.62
CA GLU A 327 -3.08 11.55 -5.24
C GLU A 327 -3.05 11.87 -3.74
N PHE A 328 -4.16 12.34 -3.19
CA PHE A 328 -4.31 12.58 -1.76
C PHE A 328 -4.11 11.30 -0.94
N GLN A 329 -4.77 10.20 -1.31
CA GLN A 329 -4.58 8.89 -0.65
C GLN A 329 -3.13 8.40 -0.75
N ALA A 330 -2.50 8.52 -1.92
CA ALA A 330 -1.09 8.16 -2.11
C ALA A 330 -0.17 8.98 -1.20
N ARG A 331 -0.46 10.27 -1.03
CA ARG A 331 0.29 11.14 -0.13
C ARG A 331 0.08 10.77 1.34
N MET A 332 -1.15 10.43 1.77
CA MET A 332 -1.40 9.89 3.12
C MET A 332 -0.61 8.62 3.37
N LEU A 333 -0.53 7.73 2.36
CA LEU A 333 0.27 6.49 2.44
C LEU A 333 1.79 6.76 2.42
N SER A 334 2.24 7.99 2.15
CA SER A 334 3.64 8.39 2.18
C SER A 334 4.11 8.87 3.56
N HIS A 335 3.55 8.28 4.64
CA HIS A 335 3.91 8.62 6.01
C HIS A 335 4.57 7.42 6.70
N VAL A 336 5.42 7.73 7.68
CA VAL A 336 6.05 6.74 8.55
C VAL A 336 6.26 7.34 9.95
N ARG A 337 6.67 6.51 10.91
CA ARG A 337 7.14 7.00 12.20
C ARG A 337 8.53 7.65 12.08
N PRO A 338 8.87 8.63 12.93
CA PRO A 338 10.16 9.35 12.86
C PRO A 338 11.39 8.44 12.84
N ALA A 339 11.40 7.37 13.64
CA ALA A 339 12.50 6.40 13.66
C ALA A 339 12.66 5.67 12.30
N THR A 340 11.56 5.41 11.62
CA THR A 340 11.56 4.76 10.30
C THR A 340 12.15 5.70 9.24
N LEU A 341 11.77 6.99 9.24
CA LEU A 341 12.35 7.96 8.30
C LEU A 341 13.86 8.11 8.52
N ALA A 342 14.30 8.22 9.78
CA ALA A 342 15.72 8.33 10.11
C ALA A 342 16.53 7.13 9.56
N LEU A 343 15.95 5.92 9.63
CA LEU A 343 16.61 4.73 9.09
C LEU A 343 16.61 4.70 7.55
N ILE A 344 15.51 5.13 6.91
CA ILE A 344 15.44 5.28 5.45
C ILE A 344 16.52 6.24 4.96
N GLU A 345 16.71 7.38 5.64
CA GLU A 345 17.73 8.38 5.31
C GLU A 345 19.16 7.84 5.55
N GLU A 346 19.39 7.07 6.63
CA GLU A 346 20.67 6.43 6.91
C GLU A 346 21.04 5.46 5.78
N LEU A 347 20.13 4.55 5.45
CA LEU A 347 20.34 3.54 4.40
C LEU A 347 20.45 4.19 3.01
N GLY A 348 19.59 5.17 2.71
CA GLY A 348 19.62 5.93 1.45
C GLY A 348 20.93 6.71 1.27
N THR A 349 21.39 7.41 2.32
CA THR A 349 22.66 8.15 2.29
C THR A 349 23.84 7.22 2.05
N ALA A 350 23.88 6.06 2.70
CA ALA A 350 24.94 5.07 2.51
C ALA A 350 24.93 4.53 1.07
N TYR A 351 23.75 4.22 0.53
CA TYR A 351 23.59 3.73 -0.83
C TYR A 351 23.97 4.80 -1.87
N GLU A 352 23.48 6.03 -1.73
CA GLU A 352 23.80 7.15 -2.63
C GLU A 352 25.31 7.46 -2.62
N SER A 353 25.93 7.47 -1.45
CA SER A 353 27.36 7.72 -1.30
C SER A 353 28.22 6.69 -2.04
N LYS A 354 27.76 5.43 -2.11
CA LYS A 354 28.50 4.35 -2.78
C LYS A 354 28.24 4.28 -4.27
N PHE A 355 27.01 4.46 -4.70
CA PHE A 355 26.60 4.20 -6.07
C PHE A 355 26.20 5.46 -6.87
N GLY A 356 26.11 6.63 -6.21
CA GLY A 356 25.64 7.87 -6.85
C GLY A 356 24.19 7.83 -7.31
N ARG A 357 23.37 6.96 -6.71
CA ARG A 357 21.97 6.72 -7.04
C ARG A 357 21.10 6.79 -5.80
N LEU A 358 19.82 7.14 -6.02
CA LEU A 358 18.83 7.13 -4.94
C LEU A 358 18.33 5.72 -4.66
N LEU A 359 18.11 5.40 -3.39
CA LEU A 359 17.52 4.14 -2.95
C LEU A 359 16.00 4.17 -3.23
N PRO A 360 15.42 3.22 -3.97
CA PRO A 360 13.99 3.19 -4.23
C PRO A 360 13.20 2.62 -3.05
N ILE A 361 12.37 3.45 -2.44
CA ILE A 361 11.48 3.09 -1.32
C ILE A 361 10.05 3.00 -1.84
N THR A 362 9.34 1.88 -1.63
CA THR A 362 8.06 1.64 -2.27
C THR A 362 6.84 1.63 -1.36
N SER A 363 6.93 1.02 -0.21
CA SER A 363 5.79 0.85 0.69
C SER A 363 6.10 1.45 2.04
N LEU A 364 5.18 2.26 2.53
CA LEU A 364 5.28 2.91 3.83
C LEU A 364 4.06 2.55 4.68
N VAL A 365 3.41 3.52 5.35
CA VAL A 365 2.19 3.23 6.11
C VAL A 365 1.09 2.68 5.20
N ARG A 366 0.28 1.78 5.73
CA ARG A 366 -0.93 1.24 5.08
C ARG A 366 -2.08 1.26 6.08
N THR A 367 -3.31 1.22 5.59
CA THR A 367 -4.49 0.90 6.40
C THR A 367 -4.85 -0.58 6.23
N ASP A 368 -5.63 -1.15 7.15
CA ASP A 368 -6.14 -2.53 6.98
C ASP A 368 -6.95 -2.66 5.68
N GLU A 369 -7.71 -1.63 5.33
CA GLU A 369 -8.46 -1.56 4.07
C GLU A 369 -7.52 -1.60 2.86
N TYR A 370 -6.48 -0.76 2.83
CA TYR A 370 -5.51 -0.76 1.74
C TYR A 370 -4.76 -2.08 1.63
N GLN A 371 -4.41 -2.69 2.77
CA GLN A 371 -3.81 -4.02 2.81
C GLN A 371 -4.72 -5.09 2.20
N ARG A 372 -6.05 -4.99 2.43
CA ARG A 372 -7.04 -5.85 1.79
C ARG A 372 -7.07 -5.65 0.27
N LEU A 373 -7.09 -4.40 -0.21
CA LEU A 373 -7.04 -4.09 -1.65
C LEU A 373 -5.79 -4.69 -2.32
N LEU A 374 -4.63 -4.61 -1.67
CA LEU A 374 -3.39 -5.24 -2.16
C LEU A 374 -3.54 -6.75 -2.28
N ARG A 375 -4.15 -7.43 -1.32
CA ARG A 375 -4.42 -8.88 -1.40
C ARG A 375 -5.37 -9.22 -2.55
N GLU A 376 -6.44 -8.48 -2.68
CA GLU A 376 -7.44 -8.67 -3.75
C GLU A 376 -6.86 -8.41 -5.14
N SER A 377 -5.88 -7.52 -5.27
CA SER A 377 -5.12 -7.31 -6.51
C SER A 377 -4.06 -8.40 -6.78
N GLY A 378 -3.97 -9.41 -5.90
CA GLY A 378 -3.05 -10.55 -6.05
C GLY A 378 -1.61 -10.25 -5.63
N ASN A 379 -1.39 -9.28 -4.71
CA ASN A 379 -0.07 -9.08 -4.13
C ASN A 379 0.24 -10.19 -3.09
N PRO A 380 1.23 -11.08 -3.34
CA PRO A 380 1.53 -12.20 -2.46
C PRO A 380 2.14 -11.76 -1.11
N ASN A 381 2.70 -10.55 -1.05
CA ASN A 381 3.35 -10.00 0.13
C ASN A 381 2.37 -9.25 1.06
N ALA A 382 1.11 -9.12 0.65
CA ALA A 382 0.08 -8.51 1.48
C ALA A 382 -0.37 -9.47 2.59
N ALA A 383 0.31 -9.45 3.74
CA ALA A 383 0.09 -10.35 4.86
C ALA A 383 -1.35 -10.30 5.40
N ASP A 384 -1.91 -11.47 5.73
CA ASP A 384 -3.20 -11.62 6.43
C ASP A 384 -2.95 -11.92 7.92
N VAL A 385 -2.29 -10.98 8.59
CA VAL A 385 -1.97 -11.02 10.02
C VAL A 385 -2.43 -9.74 10.68
N ALA A 386 -2.71 -9.80 11.97
CA ALA A 386 -3.17 -8.65 12.75
C ALA A 386 -2.17 -8.35 13.89
N PRO A 387 -1.58 -7.15 13.92
CA PRO A 387 -1.64 -6.10 12.88
C PRO A 387 -0.68 -6.40 11.72
N PRO A 388 -1.03 -6.02 10.48
CA PRO A 388 -0.08 -6.08 9.37
C PRO A 388 1.08 -5.10 9.62
N PRO A 389 2.33 -5.46 9.32
CA PRO A 389 3.49 -4.63 9.69
C PRO A 389 3.42 -3.17 9.22
N HIS A 390 3.06 -2.94 7.98
CA HIS A 390 2.96 -1.60 7.41
C HIS A 390 1.89 -0.72 8.06
N THR A 391 0.82 -1.30 8.64
CA THR A 391 -0.21 -0.48 9.31
C THR A 391 0.31 0.22 10.58
N THR A 392 1.49 -0.17 11.05
CA THR A 392 2.11 0.42 12.24
C THR A 392 2.92 1.69 11.97
N GLY A 393 3.27 1.95 10.70
CA GLY A 393 4.21 3.01 10.30
C GLY A 393 5.68 2.72 10.62
N PHE A 394 5.99 1.52 11.13
CA PHE A 394 7.36 1.06 11.38
C PHE A 394 7.98 0.28 10.24
N ALA A 395 7.20 -0.07 9.20
CA ALA A 395 7.70 -0.85 8.09
C ALA A 395 7.85 -0.02 6.81
N PHE A 396 8.87 -0.38 6.02
CA PHE A 396 9.04 0.11 4.66
C PHE A 396 9.61 -1.01 3.78
N ASP A 397 9.43 -0.88 2.45
CA ASP A 397 9.98 -1.80 1.47
C ASP A 397 11.00 -1.09 0.59
N VAL A 398 12.12 -1.77 0.28
CA VAL A 398 13.11 -1.35 -0.70
C VAL A 398 12.93 -2.17 -1.97
N TYR A 399 12.78 -1.52 -3.11
CA TYR A 399 12.57 -2.18 -4.40
C TYR A 399 13.89 -2.44 -5.12
N TYR A 400 14.24 -3.72 -5.33
CA TYR A 400 15.56 -4.06 -5.85
C TYR A 400 15.61 -4.48 -7.34
N ARG A 401 14.48 -4.49 -8.04
CA ARG A 401 14.42 -4.95 -9.44
C ARG A 401 15.40 -4.25 -10.38
N TYR A 402 15.61 -2.94 -10.19
CA TYR A 402 16.52 -2.14 -11.01
C TYR A 402 17.92 -2.02 -10.42
N MET A 403 18.23 -2.78 -9.37
CA MET A 403 19.55 -2.82 -8.76
C MET A 403 20.43 -3.86 -9.42
N THR A 404 21.70 -3.54 -9.60
CA THR A 404 22.74 -4.52 -9.96
C THR A 404 22.95 -5.51 -8.81
N ALA A 405 23.64 -6.63 -9.09
CA ALA A 405 23.98 -7.60 -8.04
C ALA A 405 24.76 -6.94 -6.89
N GLU A 406 25.71 -6.06 -7.21
CA GLU A 406 26.52 -5.35 -6.21
C GLU A 406 25.69 -4.40 -5.34
N GLU A 407 24.71 -3.71 -5.94
CA GLU A 407 23.78 -2.84 -5.22
C GLU A 407 22.90 -3.65 -4.27
N GLN A 408 22.37 -4.79 -4.72
CA GLN A 408 21.57 -5.69 -3.89
C GLN A 408 22.39 -6.25 -2.72
N GLU A 409 23.62 -6.73 -2.97
CA GLU A 409 24.53 -7.23 -1.93
C GLU A 409 24.83 -6.16 -0.88
N PHE A 410 25.08 -4.94 -1.32
CA PHE A 410 25.31 -3.82 -0.40
C PHE A 410 24.09 -3.52 0.48
N VAL A 411 22.92 -3.38 -0.13
CA VAL A 411 21.68 -3.10 0.62
C VAL A 411 21.38 -4.22 1.62
N MET A 412 21.51 -5.49 1.18
CA MET A 412 21.30 -6.64 2.06
C MET A 412 22.32 -6.69 3.20
N ALA A 413 23.60 -6.35 2.94
CA ALA A 413 24.64 -6.32 3.96
C ALA A 413 24.38 -5.24 5.02
N GLU A 414 23.91 -4.04 4.59
CA GLU A 414 23.54 -2.96 5.51
C GLU A 414 22.29 -3.33 6.33
N ILE A 415 21.27 -3.89 5.72
CA ILE A 415 20.07 -4.37 6.43
C ILE A 415 20.46 -5.46 7.45
N ALA A 416 21.29 -6.43 7.06
CA ALA A 416 21.76 -7.50 7.97
C ALA A 416 22.62 -6.94 9.12
N ARG A 417 23.41 -5.88 8.89
CA ARG A 417 24.12 -5.17 9.96
C ARG A 417 23.14 -4.55 10.96
N LEU A 418 22.12 -3.84 10.47
CA LEU A 418 21.09 -3.22 11.29
C LEU A 418 20.30 -4.26 12.11
N GLU A 419 20.07 -5.44 11.54
CA GLU A 419 19.39 -6.55 12.22
C GLU A 419 20.25 -7.13 13.34
N ARG A 420 21.55 -7.34 13.10
CA ARG A 420 22.51 -7.75 14.17
C ARG A 420 22.63 -6.72 15.28
N GLU A 421 22.45 -5.44 14.98
CA GLU A 421 22.41 -4.36 15.97
C GLU A 421 21.07 -4.31 16.74
N GLY A 422 20.09 -5.15 16.37
CA GLY A 422 18.76 -5.17 17.00
C GLY A 422 17.92 -3.94 16.69
N ARG A 423 18.16 -3.27 15.57
CA ARG A 423 17.42 -2.07 15.16
C ARG A 423 16.26 -2.38 14.24
N VAL A 424 16.34 -3.47 13.50
CA VAL A 424 15.33 -3.89 12.52
C VAL A 424 15.10 -5.40 12.60
N GLU A 425 13.98 -5.81 12.03
CA GLU A 425 13.69 -7.17 11.56
C GLU A 425 13.41 -7.10 10.07
N ALA A 426 14.06 -7.90 9.24
CA ALA A 426 13.95 -7.78 7.81
C ALA A 426 13.85 -9.13 7.10
N LEU A 427 13.28 -9.12 5.91
CA LEU A 427 13.27 -10.28 5.03
C LEU A 427 13.29 -9.88 3.55
N ARG A 428 13.82 -10.76 2.72
CA ARG A 428 13.65 -10.66 1.28
C ARG A 428 12.31 -11.24 0.88
N GLU A 429 11.44 -10.40 0.38
CA GLU A 429 10.10 -10.78 -0.07
C GLU A 429 10.08 -11.31 -1.51
N LEU A 430 8.95 -11.87 -1.90
CA LEU A 430 8.62 -12.12 -3.30
C LEU A 430 8.46 -10.80 -4.07
N ARG A 431 8.60 -10.83 -5.41
CA ARG A 431 8.42 -9.65 -6.28
C ARG A 431 9.33 -8.47 -5.96
N ASP A 432 10.62 -8.76 -5.82
CA ASP A 432 11.69 -7.77 -5.87
C ASP A 432 11.72 -6.74 -4.72
N HIS A 433 11.30 -7.12 -3.50
CA HIS A 433 11.32 -6.24 -2.34
C HIS A 433 12.16 -6.81 -1.18
N TYR A 434 12.85 -5.90 -0.46
CA TYR A 434 13.31 -6.14 0.91
C TYR A 434 12.33 -5.45 1.84
N HIS A 435 11.66 -6.22 2.67
CA HIS A 435 10.80 -5.70 3.73
C HIS A 435 11.62 -5.44 4.98
N VAL A 436 11.55 -4.23 5.52
CA VAL A 436 12.29 -3.79 6.71
C VAL A 436 11.30 -3.26 7.74
N PHE A 437 11.30 -3.84 8.93
CA PHE A 437 10.55 -3.38 10.08
C PHE A 437 11.49 -2.79 11.12
N VAL A 438 11.26 -1.54 11.50
CA VAL A 438 12.11 -0.77 12.43
C VAL A 438 11.61 -0.94 13.86
N PHE A 439 12.48 -1.32 14.78
CA PHE A 439 12.11 -1.38 16.18
C PHE A 439 12.10 -0.01 16.84
N ALA A 440 11.03 0.31 17.55
CA ALA A 440 10.97 1.49 18.40
C ALA A 440 12.14 1.46 19.40
N GLU A 441 12.79 2.60 19.61
CA GLU A 441 13.94 2.73 20.52
C GLU A 441 15.11 1.78 20.19
N SER A 442 15.21 1.31 18.93
CA SER A 442 16.23 0.36 18.48
C SER A 442 16.35 -0.89 19.37
N ARG A 443 15.23 -1.42 19.82
CA ARG A 443 15.17 -2.58 20.70
C ARG A 443 14.15 -3.60 20.23
N PRO A 444 14.56 -4.86 19.97
CA PRO A 444 13.63 -5.93 19.61
C PRO A 444 12.70 -6.28 20.78
N PRO A 445 11.50 -6.82 20.50
CA PRO A 445 10.57 -7.24 21.53
C PRO A 445 11.12 -8.40 22.36
N SER A 446 10.62 -8.57 23.58
CA SER A 446 11.03 -9.69 24.41
C SER A 446 10.55 -11.04 23.82
N ALA A 447 11.31 -12.11 24.08
CA ALA A 447 10.90 -13.46 23.67
C ALA A 447 9.51 -13.84 24.22
N GLU A 448 9.18 -13.37 25.43
CA GLU A 448 7.86 -13.58 26.05
C GLU A 448 6.73 -12.90 25.25
N SER A 449 6.92 -11.65 24.83
CA SER A 449 5.98 -10.91 23.97
C SER A 449 5.74 -11.66 22.66
N VAL A 450 6.81 -12.17 22.03
CA VAL A 450 6.73 -12.94 20.78
C VAL A 450 6.00 -14.27 20.99
N ASP A 451 6.33 -15.04 22.03
CA ASP A 451 5.69 -16.33 22.34
C ASP A 451 4.20 -16.15 22.67
N LYS A 452 3.82 -15.04 23.27
CA LYS A 452 2.42 -14.68 23.52
C LYS A 452 1.65 -14.47 22.21
N ILE A 453 2.23 -13.80 21.22
CA ILE A 453 1.64 -13.63 19.88
C ILE A 453 1.54 -14.98 19.17
N LEU A 454 2.57 -15.82 19.27
CA LEU A 454 2.59 -17.16 18.70
C LEU A 454 1.57 -18.13 19.34
N GLY A 455 0.94 -17.75 20.46
CA GLY A 455 0.04 -18.60 21.21
C GLY A 455 0.76 -19.75 21.94
N LYS A 456 2.07 -19.64 22.09
CA LYS A 456 2.82 -20.58 22.93
C LYS A 456 2.52 -20.26 24.39
N ARG A 457 2.08 -21.26 25.15
CA ARG A 457 1.95 -21.15 26.61
C ARG A 457 3.33 -20.87 27.17
N THR A 458 3.52 -19.71 27.78
CA THR A 458 4.68 -19.46 28.65
C THR A 458 4.59 -20.47 29.78
N THR A 459 5.43 -21.49 29.75
CA THR A 459 5.72 -22.27 30.93
C THR A 459 6.46 -21.31 31.85
N ALA A 460 5.72 -20.69 32.77
CA ALA A 460 6.32 -19.95 33.86
C ALA A 460 7.35 -20.86 34.48
N THR A 461 8.61 -20.47 34.43
CA THR A 461 9.69 -21.09 35.18
C THR A 461 9.28 -20.95 36.65
N THR A 462 8.66 -21.98 37.15
CA THR A 462 8.41 -22.11 38.59
C THR A 462 9.80 -22.16 39.20
N ALA A 463 10.25 -21.04 39.76
CA ALA A 463 11.44 -21.01 40.58
C ALA A 463 11.28 -22.14 41.61
N GLU A 464 12.09 -23.14 41.47
CA GLU A 464 12.19 -24.28 42.41
C GLU A 464 12.53 -23.72 43.78
N LYS A 465 11.52 -23.63 44.65
CA LYS A 465 11.74 -23.49 46.11
C LYS A 465 12.48 -24.74 46.58
N PRO A 466 13.61 -24.64 47.28
CA PRO A 466 14.32 -25.78 47.79
C PRO A 466 13.40 -26.54 48.77
N LYS A 467 13.02 -27.77 48.43
CA LYS A 467 12.33 -28.68 49.31
C LYS A 467 13.28 -29.10 50.45
N ALA A 468 12.95 -28.63 51.63
CA ALA A 468 13.49 -29.19 52.87
C ALA A 468 13.12 -30.65 52.97
N THR A 469 14.16 -31.45 53.21
CA THR A 469 14.15 -32.88 53.46
C THR A 469 13.38 -33.16 54.73
N GLU A 470 12.25 -33.86 54.66
CA GLU A 470 11.71 -34.61 55.80
C GLU A 470 11.44 -36.04 55.39
N LYS A 471 12.25 -36.95 56.01
CA LYS A 471 12.04 -38.40 56.05
C LYS A 471 10.86 -38.73 56.96
N LYS A 472 9.91 -39.57 56.48
CA LYS A 472 9.21 -40.57 57.28
C LYS A 472 8.57 -41.64 56.41
N ALA A 473 9.14 -42.77 56.41
CA ALA A 473 8.67 -44.11 56.83
C ALA A 473 7.37 -44.63 56.17
N ALA A 474 7.58 -45.73 55.51
CA ALA A 474 6.79 -46.84 55.13
C ALA A 474 5.43 -47.08 55.80
N GLU A 475 4.40 -47.44 54.99
CA GLU A 475 3.67 -48.69 55.32
C GLU A 475 2.85 -49.18 54.08
N LYS A 476 2.87 -50.52 53.97
CA LYS A 476 2.19 -51.42 53.08
C LYS A 476 0.66 -51.24 53.07
N LYS A 477 0.01 -51.44 51.92
CA LYS A 477 -0.93 -52.57 51.76
C LYS A 477 -1.33 -52.73 50.26
N ALA A 478 -1.25 -53.99 49.85
CA ALA A 478 -1.72 -54.58 48.62
C ALA A 478 -3.24 -54.85 48.67
N THR A 479 -3.76 -55.28 47.55
CA THR A 479 -5.05 -55.88 47.17
C THR A 479 -5.97 -54.90 46.46
N GLU A 480 -6.62 -55.17 45.34
CA GLU A 480 -7.05 -56.42 44.77
C GLU A 480 -7.57 -56.17 43.34
N LYS A 481 -7.31 -57.11 42.51
CA LYS A 481 -7.75 -57.36 41.14
C LYS A 481 -9.27 -57.46 41.05
N LYS A 482 -9.89 -56.81 40.06
CA LYS A 482 -11.13 -57.34 39.45
C LYS A 482 -11.24 -56.92 37.99
N GLU A 483 -11.16 -57.93 37.21
CA GLU A 483 -11.43 -58.07 35.74
C GLU A 483 -12.94 -58.26 35.54
N LYS A 484 -13.50 -57.66 34.45
CA LYS A 484 -14.51 -58.23 33.55
C LYS A 484 -15.42 -57.17 32.91
N PRO A 485 -16.10 -57.53 31.82
CA PRO A 485 -15.63 -57.85 30.49
C PRO A 485 -16.32 -57.02 29.35
N ARG A 486 -15.79 -57.16 28.18
CA ARG A 486 -16.32 -56.68 26.86
C ARG A 486 -17.60 -57.45 26.49
N PRO A 487 -18.55 -56.86 25.76
CA PRO A 487 -19.34 -57.62 24.80
C PRO A 487 -19.19 -57.14 23.38
N THR A 488 -19.24 -58.12 22.55
CA THR A 488 -19.07 -58.35 21.13
C THR A 488 -20.15 -57.70 20.25
N ALA A 489 -19.74 -57.52 19.00
CA ALA A 489 -20.48 -57.09 17.84
C ALA A 489 -21.79 -57.86 17.56
N THR A 490 -22.73 -57.12 16.89
CA THR A 490 -23.64 -57.81 15.97
C THR A 490 -23.91 -56.95 14.73
N LYS A 491 -23.67 -57.58 13.60
CA LYS A 491 -24.05 -57.17 12.26
C LYS A 491 -25.56 -57.14 12.08
N GLY A 492 -26.07 -56.18 11.38
CA GLY A 492 -27.44 -56.13 10.87
C GLY A 492 -27.49 -55.50 9.50
N ARG A 493 -27.48 -56.37 8.48
CA ARG A 493 -27.71 -56.08 7.05
C ARG A 493 -29.19 -56.23 6.78
N LYS A 494 -29.79 -55.33 5.96
CA LYS A 494 -30.96 -55.45 5.06
C LYS A 494 -31.69 -54.11 5.06
N ARG A 495 -32.11 -53.53 3.97
CA ARG A 495 -32.33 -53.80 2.53
C ARG A 495 -32.21 -52.47 1.79
#